data_2058495633bddd79707ab969bd3127a8
#
_entry.id   2058495633bddd79707ab969bd3127a8
#
_cell.length_a   1.000
_cell.length_b   1.000
_cell.length_c   1.000
_cell.angle_alpha   90.00
_cell.angle_beta   90.00
_cell.angle_gamma   90.00
#
_symmetry.space_group_name_H-M   'P 1'
#
loop_
_entity.id
_entity.type
_entity.pdbx_description
1 polymer ?
#
loop_
_entity_poly.entity_id
_entity_poly.type
_entity_poly.pdbx_seq_one_letter_code
_entity_poly.pdbx_strand_id
1 'polypeptide(L)' 'MIRFREVLDYERSIALFQKIQDVLKDHAGVSQVVLELPRNGGGIRRVQTSFRAKPSPELAEAVAREVGGDVVEVVLPR' A
#
# COMPACT_ATOMS: atom_id res chain seq x y z
N MET A 1 -3.42 -5.79 3.16
CA MET A 1 -2.35 -5.83 2.14
C MET A 1 -2.57 -4.74 1.11
N ILE A 2 -1.51 -4.07 0.73
CA ILE A 2 -1.56 -3.03 -0.30
C ILE A 2 -0.84 -3.57 -1.53
N ARG A 3 -1.57 -3.70 -2.63
CA ARG A 3 -1.05 -4.25 -3.88
C ARG A 3 -0.81 -3.13 -4.89
N PHE A 4 0.39 -3.05 -5.42
CA PHE A 4 0.73 -2.10 -6.48
C PHE A 4 0.41 -2.74 -7.83
N ARG A 5 -0.19 -1.95 -8.72
CA ARG A 5 -0.65 -2.44 -10.03
C ARG A 5 0.40 -2.34 -11.12
N GLU A 6 1.42 -1.50 -10.91
CA GLU A 6 2.47 -1.27 -11.92
C GLU A 6 3.85 -1.32 -11.28
N VAL A 7 4.84 -1.62 -12.12
CA VAL A 7 6.24 -1.51 -11.72
C VAL A 7 6.59 -0.03 -11.63
N LEU A 8 7.13 0.38 -10.48
CA LEU A 8 7.49 1.76 -10.22
C LEU A 8 9.00 1.91 -10.20
N ASP A 9 9.50 3.05 -10.66
CA ASP A 9 10.89 3.40 -10.47
C ASP A 9 11.17 3.74 -9.00
N TYR A 10 12.45 3.88 -8.66
CA TYR A 10 12.85 4.09 -7.28
C TYR A 10 12.28 5.38 -6.68
N GLU A 11 12.33 6.47 -7.42
CA GLU A 11 11.86 7.77 -6.93
C GLU A 11 10.36 7.79 -6.70
N ARG A 12 9.59 7.24 -7.65
CA ARG A 12 8.14 7.14 -7.51
C ARG A 12 7.77 6.23 -6.35
N SER A 13 8.48 5.13 -6.18
CA SER A 13 8.23 4.20 -5.08
C SER A 13 8.38 4.89 -3.73
N ILE A 14 9.46 5.65 -3.54
CA ILE A 14 9.68 6.37 -2.29
C ILE A 14 8.57 7.39 -2.03
N ALA A 15 8.20 8.17 -3.04
CA ALA A 15 7.15 9.18 -2.90
C ALA A 15 5.82 8.56 -2.52
N LEU A 16 5.46 7.44 -3.16
CA LEU A 16 4.21 6.75 -2.86
C LEU A 16 4.23 6.09 -1.48
N PHE A 17 5.36 5.51 -1.09
CA PHE A 17 5.49 4.92 0.25
C PHE A 17 5.31 5.96 1.34
N GLN A 18 5.84 7.16 1.15
CA GLN A 18 5.65 8.26 2.11
C GLN A 18 4.18 8.65 2.23
N LYS A 19 3.48 8.76 1.11
CA LYS A 19 2.05 9.06 1.10
C LYS A 19 1.25 7.97 1.81
N ILE A 20 1.55 6.71 1.52
CA ILE A 20 0.89 5.58 2.16
C ILE A 20 1.15 5.61 3.66
N GLN A 21 2.38 5.87 4.08
CA GLN A 21 2.74 5.96 5.48
C GLN A 21 1.92 7.04 6.21
N ASP A 22 1.75 8.19 5.59
CA ASP A 22 0.97 9.28 6.17
C ASP A 22 -0.51 8.89 6.33
N VAL A 23 -1.06 8.19 5.35
CA VAL A 23 -2.43 7.69 5.45
C VAL A 23 -2.55 6.66 6.57
N LEU A 24 -1.60 5.75 6.68
CA LEU A 24 -1.63 4.71 7.70
C LEU A 24 -1.58 5.27 9.12
N LYS A 25 -0.91 6.39 9.32
CA LYS A 25 -0.87 7.04 10.62
C LYS A 25 -2.24 7.49 11.10
N ASP A 26 -3.10 7.87 10.18
CA ASP A 26 -4.47 8.31 10.48
C ASP A 26 -5.42 7.12 10.68
N HIS A 27 -4.97 5.91 10.38
CA HIS A 27 -5.76 4.69 10.49
C HIS A 27 -5.03 3.65 11.32
N ALA A 28 -4.54 4.05 12.48
CA ALA A 28 -3.77 3.19 13.36
C ALA A 28 -4.56 1.98 13.82
N GLY A 29 -3.89 0.84 13.93
CA GLY A 29 -4.49 -0.42 14.36
C GLY A 29 -3.43 -1.44 14.66
N VAL A 30 -3.83 -2.72 14.70
CA VAL A 30 -2.94 -3.80 15.09
C VAL A 30 -2.56 -4.74 13.95
N SER A 31 -3.17 -4.58 12.79
CA SER A 31 -2.89 -5.45 11.64
C SER A 31 -1.62 -5.02 10.92
N GLN A 32 -0.74 -5.98 10.68
CA GLN A 32 0.49 -5.73 9.93
C GLN A 32 0.18 -5.35 8.49
N VAL A 33 0.88 -4.34 7.99
CA VAL A 33 0.73 -3.89 6.61
C VAL A 33 1.76 -4.62 5.75
N VAL A 34 1.28 -5.29 4.71
CA VAL A 34 2.11 -6.00 3.73
C VAL A 34 1.94 -5.31 2.37
N LEU A 35 3.05 -5.03 1.72
CA LEU A 35 3.05 -4.48 0.37
C LEU A 35 3.32 -5.60 -0.63
N GLU A 36 2.60 -5.58 -1.75
CA GLU A 36 2.80 -6.50 -2.86
C GLU A 36 3.16 -5.69 -4.09
N LEU A 37 4.36 -5.93 -4.61
CA LEU A 37 4.95 -5.14 -5.69
C LEU A 37 5.21 -6.03 -6.90
N PRO A 38 4.79 -5.63 -8.11
CA PRO A 38 5.18 -6.35 -9.31
C PRO A 38 6.67 -6.15 -9.60
N ARG A 39 7.29 -7.18 -10.15
CA ARG A 39 8.72 -7.16 -10.47
C ARG A 39 8.94 -7.03 -11.96
N ASN A 40 10.03 -6.36 -12.35
CA ASN A 40 10.49 -6.36 -13.73
C ASN A 40 10.84 -7.80 -14.14
N GLY A 41 10.34 -8.21 -15.30
CA GLY A 41 10.57 -9.57 -15.78
C GLY A 41 9.58 -10.60 -15.27
N GLY A 42 8.58 -10.16 -14.51
CA GLY A 42 7.49 -11.01 -14.01
C GLY A 42 7.62 -11.36 -12.55
N GLY A 43 6.56 -11.90 -11.99
CA GLY A 43 6.51 -12.25 -10.58
C GLY A 43 6.09 -11.11 -9.69
N ILE A 44 5.96 -11.42 -8.40
CA ILE A 44 5.49 -10.47 -7.38
C ILE A 44 6.41 -10.58 -6.18
N ARG A 45 6.78 -9.42 -5.63
CA ARG A 45 7.54 -9.33 -4.40
C ARG A 45 6.63 -8.87 -3.27
N ARG A 46 6.60 -9.61 -2.17
CA ARG A 46 5.89 -9.21 -0.95
C ARG A 46 6.88 -8.63 0.04
N VAL A 47 6.53 -7.49 0.61
CA VAL A 47 7.35 -6.81 1.61
C VAL A 47 6.52 -6.67 2.87
N GLN A 48 6.98 -7.27 3.97
CA GLN A 48 6.38 -7.08 5.27
C GLN A 48 6.95 -5.80 5.86
N THR A 49 6.07 -4.85 6.16
CA THR A 49 6.49 -3.58 6.75
C THR A 49 6.40 -3.64 8.26
N SER A 50 6.99 -2.65 8.92
CA SER A 50 6.82 -2.47 10.36
C SER A 50 5.55 -1.70 10.70
N PHE A 51 4.81 -1.24 9.70
CA PHE A 51 3.60 -0.46 9.91
C PHE A 51 2.45 -1.36 10.31
N ARG A 52 1.57 -0.81 11.15
CA ARG A 52 0.34 -1.46 11.54
C ARG A 52 -0.81 -0.50 11.34
N ALA A 53 -1.94 -1.02 10.88
CA ALA A 53 -3.10 -0.20 10.57
C ALA A 53 -4.38 -0.97 10.86
N LYS A 54 -5.49 -0.24 10.89
CA LYS A 54 -6.82 -0.83 11.02
C LYS A 54 -7.37 -1.04 9.61
N PRO A 55 -7.52 -2.31 9.16
CA PRO A 55 -8.10 -2.55 7.84
C PRO A 55 -9.58 -2.17 7.84
N SER A 56 -9.96 -1.29 6.93
CA SER A 56 -11.34 -0.79 6.85
C SER A 56 -11.59 -0.20 5.47
N PRO A 57 -12.87 -0.08 5.05
CA PRO A 57 -13.18 0.61 3.81
C PRO A 57 -12.68 2.06 3.78
N GLU A 58 -12.68 2.73 4.93
CA GLU A 58 -12.18 4.11 5.05
C GLU A 58 -10.70 4.19 4.74
N LEU A 59 -9.91 3.21 5.20
CA LEU A 59 -8.50 3.14 4.88
C LEU A 59 -8.29 2.94 3.37
N ALA A 60 -9.04 2.03 2.77
CA ALA A 60 -8.95 1.78 1.33
C ALA A 60 -9.28 3.04 0.53
N GLU A 61 -10.32 3.76 0.92
CA GLU A 61 -10.70 5.02 0.29
C GLU A 61 -9.63 6.09 0.43
N ALA A 62 -9.06 6.24 1.63
CA ALA A 62 -8.02 7.22 1.88
C ALA A 62 -6.77 6.95 1.04
N VAL A 63 -6.35 5.69 0.95
CA VAL A 63 -5.20 5.32 0.11
C VAL A 63 -5.49 5.60 -1.36
N ALA A 64 -6.68 5.23 -1.84
CA ALA A 64 -7.06 5.48 -3.22
C ALA A 64 -7.09 6.98 -3.54
N ARG A 65 -7.51 7.80 -2.59
CA ARG A 65 -7.58 9.25 -2.77
C ARG A 65 -6.18 9.88 -2.83
N GLU A 66 -5.29 9.44 -1.95
CA GLU A 66 -3.97 10.06 -1.82
C GLU A 66 -2.96 9.53 -2.84
N VAL A 67 -3.05 8.26 -3.19
CA VAL A 67 -2.09 7.59 -4.07
C VAL A 67 -2.65 7.37 -5.47
N GLY A 68 -3.96 7.09 -5.56
CA GLY A 68 -4.63 6.79 -6.81
C GLY A 68 -5.03 5.33 -6.90
N GLY A 69 -6.31 5.09 -7.12
CA GLY A 69 -6.86 3.74 -7.28
C GLY A 69 -6.34 2.99 -8.50
N ASP A 70 -5.78 3.73 -9.47
CA ASP A 70 -5.17 3.16 -10.66
C ASP A 70 -3.79 2.56 -10.37
N VAL A 71 -3.15 3.02 -9.30
CA VAL A 71 -1.77 2.64 -8.98
C VAL A 71 -1.74 1.55 -7.92
N VAL A 72 -2.62 1.64 -6.92
CA VAL A 72 -2.64 0.70 -5.80
C VAL A 72 -4.05 0.20 -5.54
N GLU A 73 -4.13 -0.99 -4.95
CA GLU A 73 -5.36 -1.60 -4.47
C GLU A 73 -5.15 -2.03 -3.02
N VAL A 74 -6.07 -1.65 -2.14
CA VAL A 74 -6.04 -2.13 -0.76
C VAL A 74 -6.88 -3.38 -0.67
N VAL A 75 -6.26 -4.50 -0.34
CA VAL A 75 -6.93 -5.78 -0.15
C VAL A 75 -7.21 -5.94 1.33
N LEU A 76 -8.48 -5.91 1.70
CA LEU A 76 -8.89 -6.05 3.09
C LEU A 76 -8.99 -7.52 3.47
N PRO A 77 -8.62 -7.89 4.69
CA PRO A 77 -8.80 -9.26 5.16
C PRO A 77 -10.29 -9.59 5.30
N ARG A 78 -10.61 -10.81 5.08
CA ARG A 78 -11.97 -11.33 5.24
C ARG A 78 -12.21 -11.80 6.66
#